data_642a29855852470c27d5caac79eb413d
#
_entry.id   642a29855852470c27d5caac79eb413d
#
_cell.length_a   1.000
_cell.length_b   1.000
_cell.length_c   1.000
_cell.angle_alpha   90.00
_cell.angle_beta   90.00
_cell.angle_gamma   90.00
#
_symmetry.space_group_name_H-M   'P 1'
#
loop_
_entity.id
_entity.type
_entity.pdbx_description
1 polymer ?
#
loop_
_entity_poly.entity_id
_entity_poly.type
_entity_poly.pdbx_seq_one_letter_code
_entity_poly.pdbx_strand_id
1 'polypeptide(L)'
;SIKMKPILKLSLLALFFSISLLARSIDDIKASGEIVIAVYEDFPPYSFMEDGVPKGIDIELGKKVANSLNVKPIWYFTGSDENLADDLRNTIWRGNLVHKTKADVMFRIPYDYDYLRMTNESTGELENEMVTIKGPYQSEKWIIATNKEIIPQIKTLAIFAYQTIGVEVDTLPDLHLSGFARGLIQKNVKHYTKFQEAINDFKNGKIDAIAGLKSQIEYLIDYKNNKDKYYLTQDIPQIKSQWDLATAVSSNYRDLSYHIDGLIDTAYKNNEIKEIFENFGVEYIAPISKTQ
;
A
#
# COMPACT_ATOMS: atom_id res chain seq x y z
N SER A 1 48.08 -2.34 50.03
CA SER A 1 46.63 -2.36 49.82
C SER A 1 46.28 -1.55 48.56
N ILE A 2 45.98 -2.25 47.48
CA ILE A 2 45.61 -1.64 46.22
C ILE A 2 44.08 -1.52 46.22
N LYS A 3 43.59 -0.29 46.28
CA LYS A 3 42.16 0.02 46.13
C LYS A 3 41.77 -0.11 44.64
N MET A 4 41.05 -1.15 44.29
CA MET A 4 40.42 -1.27 42.99
C MET A 4 39.29 -0.25 42.85
N LYS A 5 39.39 0.59 41.84
CA LYS A 5 38.41 1.63 41.50
C LYS A 5 37.10 1.02 40.94
N PRO A 6 35.95 1.66 41.19
CA PRO A 6 34.63 1.14 40.84
C PRO A 6 34.24 1.42 39.36
N ILE A 7 35.09 1.01 38.41
CA ILE A 7 34.81 1.21 36.96
C ILE A 7 34.21 -0.05 36.34
N LEU A 8 34.21 -1.18 37.04
CA LEU A 8 33.75 -2.46 36.49
C LEU A 8 32.26 -2.77 36.70
N LYS A 9 31.51 -1.86 37.37
CA LYS A 9 30.06 -2.08 37.57
C LYS A 9 29.13 -1.34 36.60
N LEU A 10 29.67 -0.47 35.74
CA LEU A 10 28.86 0.29 34.78
C LEU A 10 28.80 -0.37 33.38
N SER A 11 29.72 -1.32 33.11
CA SER A 11 29.75 -2.02 31.82
C SER A 11 28.83 -3.24 31.74
N LEU A 12 28.25 -3.69 32.89
CA LEU A 12 27.34 -4.83 32.88
C LEU A 12 25.87 -4.44 32.73
N LEU A 13 25.55 -3.15 32.86
CA LEU A 13 24.19 -2.64 32.72
C LEU A 13 23.88 -2.16 31.31
N ALA A 14 24.90 -2.00 30.46
CA ALA A 14 24.75 -1.60 29.06
C ALA A 14 24.58 -2.78 28.12
N LEU A 15 24.74 -4.02 28.60
CA LEU A 15 24.64 -5.22 27.75
C LEU A 15 23.23 -5.84 27.70
N PHE A 16 22.27 -5.26 28.42
CA PHE A 16 20.89 -5.77 28.44
C PHE A 16 19.92 -4.96 27.57
N PHE A 17 20.38 -3.95 26.84
CA PHE A 17 19.52 -3.13 25.97
C PHE A 17 19.66 -3.42 24.49
N SER A 18 20.38 -4.45 24.11
CA SER A 18 20.33 -5.00 22.74
C SER A 18 19.45 -6.25 22.68
N ILE A 19 18.29 -6.20 23.33
CA ILE A 19 17.24 -7.17 23.02
C ILE A 19 16.71 -6.77 21.66
N SER A 20 17.21 -7.50 20.67
CA SER A 20 16.70 -7.53 19.31
C SER A 20 15.18 -7.32 19.30
N LEU A 21 14.76 -6.28 18.60
CA LEU A 21 13.39 -6.14 18.15
C LEU A 21 13.12 -7.24 17.12
N LEU A 22 13.02 -8.45 17.60
CA LEU A 22 12.51 -9.56 16.84
C LEU A 22 10.99 -9.40 16.78
N ALA A 23 10.40 -9.86 15.69
CA ALA A 23 8.97 -10.00 15.57
C ALA A 23 8.39 -10.61 16.87
N ARG A 24 7.22 -10.14 17.31
CA ARG A 24 6.66 -10.43 18.62
C ARG A 24 5.39 -11.24 18.53
N SER A 25 5.15 -12.11 19.51
CA SER A 25 3.88 -12.82 19.68
C SER A 25 2.75 -11.88 20.12
N ILE A 26 1.51 -12.34 20.03
CA ILE A 26 0.35 -11.61 20.61
C ILE A 26 0.55 -11.35 22.10
N ASP A 27 1.06 -12.31 22.85
CA ASP A 27 1.28 -12.15 24.28
C ASP A 27 2.33 -11.07 24.57
N ASP A 28 3.41 -11.03 23.81
CA ASP A 28 4.43 -9.99 23.92
C ASP A 28 3.87 -8.60 23.57
N ILE A 29 3.05 -8.52 22.53
CA ILE A 29 2.37 -7.27 22.15
C ILE A 29 1.47 -6.78 23.28
N LYS A 30 0.62 -7.67 23.81
CA LYS A 30 -0.26 -7.34 24.94
C LYS A 30 0.53 -6.92 26.20
N ALA A 31 1.62 -7.61 26.50
CA ALA A 31 2.47 -7.30 27.63
C ALA A 31 3.14 -5.92 27.47
N SER A 32 3.53 -5.54 26.27
CA SER A 32 4.10 -4.22 25.97
C SER A 32 3.07 -3.08 25.97
N GLY A 33 1.80 -3.39 25.77
CA GLY A 33 0.73 -2.42 25.61
C GLY A 33 0.73 -1.69 24.27
N GLU A 34 1.55 -2.10 23.32
CA GLU A 34 1.74 -1.44 22.02
C GLU A 34 1.86 -2.46 20.88
N ILE A 35 1.35 -2.09 19.69
CA ILE A 35 1.58 -2.82 18.44
C ILE A 35 2.18 -1.87 17.42
N VAL A 36 3.26 -2.29 16.77
CA VAL A 36 3.92 -1.51 15.73
C VAL A 36 3.34 -1.88 14.38
N ILE A 37 2.75 -0.91 13.71
CA ILE A 37 2.07 -1.07 12.43
C ILE A 37 2.82 -0.30 11.35
N ALA A 38 3.34 -1.02 10.35
CA ALA A 38 3.96 -0.41 9.19
C ALA A 38 2.92 -0.04 8.14
N VAL A 39 2.96 1.20 7.71
CA VAL A 39 2.12 1.77 6.65
C VAL A 39 3.00 2.64 5.76
N TYR A 40 2.50 2.97 4.59
CA TYR A 40 3.25 3.82 3.67
C TYR A 40 3.09 5.31 4.03
N GLU A 41 4.15 6.09 3.84
CA GLU A 41 4.08 7.53 3.98
C GLU A 41 3.56 8.20 2.71
N ASP A 42 2.99 9.39 2.86
CA ASP A 42 2.50 10.23 1.75
C ASP A 42 1.64 9.47 0.72
N PHE A 43 0.75 8.62 1.20
CA PHE A 43 -0.04 7.75 0.36
C PHE A 43 -1.56 7.90 0.59
N PRO A 44 -2.15 9.10 0.36
CA PRO A 44 -3.59 9.29 0.50
C PRO A 44 -4.37 8.50 -0.58
N PRO A 45 -5.51 7.91 -0.26
CA PRO A 45 -6.26 8.00 0.99
C PRO A 45 -5.88 6.91 2.00
N TYR A 46 -4.80 6.17 1.80
CA TYR A 46 -4.48 4.99 2.59
C TYR A 46 -3.75 5.29 3.89
N SER A 47 -2.68 6.06 3.79
CA SER A 47 -1.85 6.42 4.95
C SER A 47 -1.07 7.70 4.67
N PHE A 48 -1.32 8.71 5.49
CA PHE A 48 -0.70 10.03 5.34
C PHE A 48 -0.80 10.81 6.65
N MET A 49 -0.08 11.89 6.74
CA MET A 49 -0.17 12.81 7.86
C MET A 49 -0.99 14.03 7.47
N GLU A 50 -1.89 14.44 8.35
CA GLU A 50 -2.62 15.69 8.21
C GLU A 50 -2.58 16.43 9.55
N ASP A 51 -2.00 17.62 9.55
CA ASP A 51 -1.81 18.42 10.78
C ASP A 51 -1.09 17.65 11.90
N GLY A 52 -0.10 16.85 11.55
CA GLY A 52 0.67 16.04 12.49
C GLY A 52 -0.05 14.77 12.99
N VAL A 53 -1.22 14.45 12.45
CA VAL A 53 -2.02 13.29 12.83
C VAL A 53 -2.05 12.26 11.70
N PRO A 54 -1.76 10.98 12.00
CA PRO A 54 -1.93 9.90 11.02
C PRO A 54 -3.39 9.74 10.61
N LYS A 55 -3.64 9.71 9.30
CA LYS A 55 -4.95 9.51 8.70
C LYS A 55 -4.89 8.54 7.53
N GLY A 56 -6.02 7.94 7.22
CA GLY A 56 -6.19 7.11 6.06
C GLY A 56 -6.90 5.80 6.34
N ILE A 57 -7.21 5.09 5.26
CA ILE A 57 -7.93 3.82 5.31
C ILE A 57 -7.12 2.78 6.10
N ASP A 58 -5.83 2.64 5.80
CA ASP A 58 -4.95 1.69 6.49
C ASP A 58 -4.74 2.09 7.96
N ILE A 59 -4.76 3.38 8.26
CA ILE A 59 -4.72 3.87 9.64
C ILE A 59 -5.97 3.44 10.41
N GLU A 60 -7.16 3.59 9.83
CA GLU A 60 -8.41 3.17 10.47
C GLU A 60 -8.47 1.65 10.68
N LEU A 61 -8.00 0.87 9.71
CA LEU A 61 -7.88 -0.59 9.84
C LEU A 61 -6.88 -0.99 10.91
N GLY A 62 -5.74 -0.33 10.94
CA GLY A 62 -4.71 -0.55 11.97
C GLY A 62 -5.19 -0.23 13.37
N LYS A 63 -5.99 0.83 13.54
CA LYS A 63 -6.65 1.14 14.83
C LYS A 63 -7.59 0.01 15.26
N LYS A 64 -8.34 -0.60 14.34
CA LYS A 64 -9.19 -1.76 14.66
C LYS A 64 -8.36 -2.94 15.15
N VAL A 65 -7.22 -3.19 14.52
CA VAL A 65 -6.28 -4.25 14.97
C VAL A 65 -5.79 -3.97 16.39
N ALA A 66 -5.30 -2.76 16.66
CA ALA A 66 -4.82 -2.37 17.98
C ALA A 66 -5.92 -2.49 19.05
N ASN A 67 -7.12 -2.00 18.76
CA ASN A 67 -8.26 -2.06 19.67
C ASN A 67 -8.66 -3.51 19.98
N SER A 68 -8.60 -4.41 19.02
CA SER A 68 -8.92 -5.82 19.20
C SER A 68 -7.99 -6.54 20.17
N LEU A 69 -6.77 -6.05 20.31
CA LEU A 69 -5.76 -6.54 21.24
C LEU A 69 -5.66 -5.70 22.52
N ASN A 70 -6.48 -4.66 22.62
CA ASN A 70 -6.45 -3.71 23.74
C ASN A 70 -5.07 -3.08 23.95
N VAL A 71 -4.42 -2.69 22.85
CA VAL A 71 -3.10 -2.06 22.84
C VAL A 71 -3.14 -0.76 22.04
N LYS A 72 -2.10 0.06 22.22
CA LYS A 72 -1.92 1.31 21.50
C LYS A 72 -1.21 1.07 20.15
N PRO A 73 -1.68 1.63 19.04
CA PRO A 73 -0.95 1.54 17.77
C PRO A 73 0.25 2.50 17.79
N ILE A 74 1.39 1.99 17.31
CA ILE A 74 2.59 2.78 17.02
C ILE A 74 2.78 2.69 15.51
N TRP A 75 2.72 3.83 14.84
CA TRP A 75 2.82 3.89 13.39
C TRP A 75 4.27 3.96 12.95
N TYR A 76 4.64 3.05 12.06
CA TYR A 76 5.91 3.08 11.36
C TYR A 76 5.63 3.42 9.89
N PHE A 77 5.99 4.64 9.50
CA PHE A 77 5.84 5.07 8.11
C PHE A 77 7.06 4.64 7.31
N THR A 78 6.83 3.87 6.24
CA THR A 78 7.90 3.45 5.33
C THR A 78 8.11 4.50 4.25
N GLY A 79 9.37 4.66 3.82
CA GLY A 79 9.75 5.71 2.90
C GLY A 79 9.11 5.61 1.53
N SER A 80 8.87 6.76 0.94
CA SER A 80 8.26 6.92 -0.37
C SER A 80 9.14 6.52 -1.54
N ASP A 81 10.43 6.30 -1.31
CA ASP A 81 11.38 5.86 -2.34
C ASP A 81 11.03 4.50 -2.93
N GLU A 82 10.06 3.85 -2.33
CA GLU A 82 9.66 2.52 -2.69
C GLU A 82 8.34 2.53 -3.37
N ASN A 83 8.27 3.17 -4.38
CA ASN A 83 7.17 3.38 -5.26
C ASN A 83 6.07 2.32 -5.14
N LEU A 84 5.17 2.61 -4.23
CA LEU A 84 4.24 1.65 -3.70
C LEU A 84 3.03 1.40 -4.53
N ALA A 85 2.87 2.25 -5.47
CA ALA A 85 1.57 2.39 -6.07
C ALA A 85 1.19 1.24 -6.99
N ASP A 86 2.14 0.25 -7.25
CA ASP A 86 1.82 -0.15 -8.55
C ASP A 86 2.53 -1.29 -9.15
N ASP A 87 3.67 -1.57 -8.74
CA ASP A 87 4.43 -2.61 -9.38
C ASP A 87 4.65 -3.77 -8.42
N LEU A 88 4.28 -4.97 -8.83
CA LEU A 88 4.55 -6.18 -8.07
C LEU A 88 6.05 -6.33 -7.75
N ARG A 89 6.94 -5.82 -8.61
CA ARG A 89 8.37 -5.79 -8.33
C ARG A 89 8.70 -5.00 -7.08
N ASN A 90 8.04 -3.87 -6.88
CA ASN A 90 8.23 -3.04 -5.69
C ASN A 90 7.65 -3.71 -4.45
N THR A 91 6.63 -4.53 -4.63
CA THR A 91 5.98 -5.22 -3.52
C THR A 91 6.75 -6.43 -3.01
N ILE A 92 7.59 -7.06 -3.83
CA ILE A 92 8.51 -8.11 -3.39
C ILE A 92 9.41 -7.59 -2.27
N TRP A 93 9.97 -6.44 -2.50
CA TRP A 93 10.80 -5.77 -1.53
C TRP A 93 10.04 -5.49 -0.23
N ARG A 94 8.76 -5.17 -0.33
CA ARG A 94 7.89 -4.88 0.81
C ARG A 94 7.60 -6.09 1.68
N GLY A 95 7.47 -7.28 1.11
CA GLY A 95 7.35 -8.51 1.88
C GLY A 95 8.49 -8.67 2.88
N ASN A 96 9.68 -8.20 2.54
CA ASN A 96 10.84 -8.23 3.40
C ASN A 96 10.87 -7.12 4.45
N LEU A 97 10.08 -6.06 4.29
CA LEU A 97 10.09 -4.93 5.21
C LEU A 97 9.63 -5.26 6.60
N VAL A 98 8.69 -6.18 6.75
CA VAL A 98 8.22 -6.61 8.07
C VAL A 98 9.39 -7.06 8.95
N HIS A 99 10.39 -7.73 8.37
CA HIS A 99 11.59 -8.11 9.09
C HIS A 99 12.56 -6.96 9.30
N LYS A 100 12.73 -6.11 8.31
CA LYS A 100 13.70 -5.01 8.36
C LYS A 100 13.23 -3.87 9.25
N THR A 101 11.94 -3.58 9.25
CA THR A 101 11.37 -2.45 9.99
C THR A 101 11.04 -2.77 11.41
N LYS A 102 11.09 -4.04 11.81
CA LYS A 102 10.70 -4.48 13.15
C LYS A 102 9.24 -4.15 13.49
N ALA A 103 8.39 -4.04 12.49
CA ALA A 103 6.96 -3.90 12.68
C ALA A 103 6.34 -5.24 13.03
N ASP A 104 5.26 -5.20 13.80
CA ASP A 104 4.49 -6.40 14.13
C ASP A 104 3.60 -6.81 12.94
N VAL A 105 3.07 -5.83 12.23
CA VAL A 105 2.24 -6.04 11.03
C VAL A 105 2.49 -4.93 10.01
N MET A 106 2.39 -5.30 8.73
CA MET A 106 2.46 -4.35 7.63
C MET A 106 1.18 -4.45 6.79
N PHE A 107 0.59 -3.30 6.45
CA PHE A 107 -0.57 -3.21 5.59
C PHE A 107 -0.18 -3.10 4.11
N ARG A 108 -1.13 -3.37 3.25
CA ARG A 108 -1.10 -3.14 1.80
C ARG A 108 -0.08 -4.01 1.07
N ILE A 109 -0.08 -5.27 1.41
CA ILE A 109 0.74 -6.29 0.75
C ILE A 109 -0.13 -7.02 -0.29
N PRO A 110 0.35 -7.21 -1.52
CA PRO A 110 -0.39 -7.97 -2.52
C PRO A 110 -0.70 -9.39 -2.07
N TYR A 111 -1.97 -9.77 -2.18
CA TYR A 111 -2.44 -11.12 -1.96
C TYR A 111 -2.60 -11.79 -3.32
N ASP A 112 -1.46 -12.12 -3.92
CA ASP A 112 -1.35 -12.64 -5.27
C ASP A 112 -0.50 -13.91 -5.29
N TYR A 113 -0.97 -14.92 -6.02
CA TYR A 113 -0.31 -16.22 -6.07
C TYR A 113 1.14 -16.12 -6.58
N ASP A 114 1.36 -15.36 -7.63
CA ASP A 114 2.68 -15.22 -8.22
C ASP A 114 3.62 -14.49 -7.25
N TYR A 115 3.13 -13.44 -6.61
CA TYR A 115 3.89 -12.72 -5.58
C TYR A 115 4.26 -13.61 -4.40
N LEU A 116 3.31 -14.45 -3.91
CA LEU A 116 3.55 -15.35 -2.78
C LEU A 116 4.59 -16.43 -3.08
N ARG A 117 4.78 -16.76 -4.36
CA ARG A 117 5.69 -17.80 -4.83
C ARG A 117 6.94 -17.30 -5.52
N MET A 118 7.19 -16.00 -5.50
CA MET A 118 8.40 -15.46 -6.11
C MET A 118 9.64 -16.00 -5.42
N THR A 119 10.60 -16.37 -6.24
CA THR A 119 11.90 -16.88 -5.80
C THR A 119 12.99 -15.87 -6.10
N ASN A 120 13.97 -15.81 -5.21
CA ASN A 120 15.20 -15.06 -5.45
C ASN A 120 15.99 -15.72 -6.57
N GLU A 121 16.32 -14.98 -7.62
CA GLU A 121 17.04 -15.51 -8.77
C GLU A 121 18.44 -16.03 -8.42
N SER A 122 19.05 -15.48 -7.36
CA SER A 122 20.39 -15.86 -6.94
C SER A 122 20.43 -17.08 -6.03
N THR A 123 19.44 -17.26 -5.16
CA THR A 123 19.40 -18.31 -4.13
C THR A 123 18.40 -19.42 -4.41
N GLY A 124 17.39 -19.16 -5.25
CA GLY A 124 16.27 -20.06 -5.49
C GLY A 124 15.29 -20.18 -4.33
N GLU A 125 15.49 -19.42 -3.26
CA GLU A 125 14.59 -19.39 -2.09
C GLU A 125 13.39 -18.50 -2.35
N LEU A 126 12.27 -18.79 -1.64
CA LEU A 126 11.08 -17.95 -1.70
C LEU A 126 11.37 -16.58 -1.06
N GLU A 127 11.16 -15.51 -1.82
CA GLU A 127 11.38 -14.13 -1.34
C GLU A 127 10.55 -13.77 -0.10
N ASN A 128 9.35 -14.34 0.00
CA ASN A 128 8.40 -14.02 1.05
C ASN A 128 8.26 -15.14 2.09
N GLU A 129 9.22 -16.06 2.18
CA GLU A 129 9.17 -17.20 3.10
C GLU A 129 9.09 -16.77 4.57
N MET A 130 9.70 -15.63 4.90
CA MET A 130 9.79 -15.12 6.26
C MET A 130 8.54 -14.36 6.73
N VAL A 131 7.55 -14.20 5.88
CA VAL A 131 6.30 -13.52 6.22
C VAL A 131 5.08 -14.39 5.92
N THR A 132 4.03 -14.21 6.72
CA THR A 132 2.71 -14.78 6.47
C THR A 132 1.80 -13.66 5.99
N ILE A 133 1.21 -13.83 4.80
CA ILE A 133 0.33 -12.83 4.19
C ILE A 133 -1.10 -13.35 4.27
N LYS A 134 -1.94 -12.63 5.00
CA LYS A 134 -3.34 -12.95 5.27
C LYS A 134 -4.18 -11.70 5.41
N GLY A 135 -5.49 -11.90 5.50
CA GLY A 135 -6.44 -10.82 5.72
C GLY A 135 -6.59 -9.92 4.51
N PRO A 136 -6.93 -10.48 3.33
CA PRO A 136 -7.26 -9.63 2.19
C PRO A 136 -8.44 -8.74 2.54
N TYR A 137 -8.26 -7.43 2.40
CA TYR A 137 -9.26 -6.45 2.84
C TYR A 137 -9.78 -5.57 1.71
N GLN A 138 -9.10 -5.53 0.58
CA GLN A 138 -9.46 -4.70 -0.57
C GLN A 138 -8.92 -5.33 -1.84
N SER A 139 -9.65 -5.15 -2.95
CA SER A 139 -9.07 -5.25 -4.29
C SER A 139 -8.76 -3.86 -4.80
N GLU A 140 -7.54 -3.64 -5.28
CA GLU A 140 -7.12 -2.38 -5.89
C GLU A 140 -6.89 -2.59 -7.38
N LYS A 141 -7.12 -1.54 -8.16
CA LYS A 141 -6.80 -1.55 -9.59
C LYS A 141 -6.26 -0.20 -10.04
N TRP A 142 -5.49 -0.21 -11.11
CA TRP A 142 -5.13 1.03 -11.77
C TRP A 142 -6.10 1.33 -12.91
N ILE A 143 -6.38 2.60 -13.11
CA ILE A 143 -7.32 3.12 -14.08
C ILE A 143 -6.75 4.34 -14.78
N ILE A 144 -7.48 4.83 -15.77
CA ILE A 144 -7.23 6.12 -16.41
C ILE A 144 -8.42 7.02 -16.11
N ALA A 145 -8.12 8.26 -15.71
CA ALA A 145 -9.10 9.33 -15.57
C ALA A 145 -8.89 10.41 -16.60
N THR A 146 -9.98 10.99 -17.09
CA THR A 146 -9.95 12.09 -18.06
C THR A 146 -10.94 13.17 -17.66
N ASN A 147 -10.72 14.39 -18.16
CA ASN A 147 -11.76 15.41 -18.18
C ASN A 147 -12.72 15.09 -19.33
N LYS A 148 -14.01 14.94 -19.04
CA LYS A 148 -15.03 14.57 -20.03
C LYS A 148 -15.17 15.56 -21.19
N GLU A 149 -14.85 16.82 -20.96
CA GLU A 149 -14.89 17.84 -22.02
C GLU A 149 -13.79 17.63 -23.07
N ILE A 150 -12.66 17.02 -22.66
CA ILE A 150 -11.51 16.77 -23.54
C ILE A 150 -11.57 15.37 -24.12
N ILE A 151 -11.75 14.38 -23.26
CA ILE A 151 -11.85 12.95 -23.63
C ILE A 151 -13.08 12.38 -22.93
N PRO A 152 -14.24 12.37 -23.58
CA PRO A 152 -15.48 11.88 -22.95
C PRO A 152 -15.47 10.40 -22.62
N GLN A 153 -14.73 9.61 -23.39
CA GLN A 153 -14.63 8.17 -23.26
C GLN A 153 -13.35 7.67 -23.91
N ILE A 154 -12.72 6.66 -23.30
CA ILE A 154 -11.57 5.98 -23.89
C ILE A 154 -12.04 4.66 -24.51
N LYS A 155 -11.97 4.55 -25.83
CA LYS A 155 -12.27 3.33 -26.57
C LYS A 155 -11.01 2.52 -26.84
N THR A 156 -9.88 3.18 -27.02
CA THR A 156 -8.57 2.60 -27.24
C THR A 156 -7.48 3.50 -26.69
N LEU A 157 -6.38 2.90 -26.26
CA LEU A 157 -5.21 3.65 -25.79
C LEU A 157 -4.51 4.43 -26.90
N ALA A 158 -4.81 4.12 -28.17
CA ALA A 158 -4.26 4.85 -29.33
C ALA A 158 -4.63 6.34 -29.33
N ILE A 159 -5.67 6.76 -28.59
CA ILE A 159 -6.01 8.18 -28.45
C ILE A 159 -4.84 9.00 -27.91
N PHE A 160 -3.96 8.39 -27.10
CA PHE A 160 -2.79 9.05 -26.55
C PHE A 160 -1.65 9.25 -27.56
N ALA A 161 -1.82 8.85 -28.80
CA ALA A 161 -0.99 9.36 -29.91
C ALA A 161 -1.21 10.88 -30.13
N TYR A 162 -2.35 11.41 -29.70
CA TYR A 162 -2.77 12.82 -29.89
C TYR A 162 -3.05 13.57 -28.58
N GLN A 163 -3.29 12.84 -27.50
CA GLN A 163 -3.60 13.40 -26.18
C GLN A 163 -2.51 13.01 -25.17
N THR A 164 -2.31 13.84 -24.16
CA THR A 164 -1.31 13.59 -23.13
C THR A 164 -1.89 12.80 -21.95
N ILE A 165 -1.06 11.95 -21.36
CA ILE A 165 -1.39 11.18 -20.17
C ILE A 165 -0.22 11.22 -19.19
N GLY A 166 -0.52 11.51 -17.93
CA GLY A 166 0.48 11.53 -16.84
C GLY A 166 0.53 10.20 -16.09
N VAL A 167 1.72 9.80 -15.74
CA VAL A 167 2.00 8.62 -14.90
C VAL A 167 3.10 8.92 -13.89
N GLU A 168 3.10 8.21 -12.80
CA GLU A 168 4.26 8.17 -11.91
C GLU A 168 5.30 7.22 -12.47
N VAL A 169 6.58 7.63 -12.46
CA VAL A 169 7.67 6.81 -13.00
C VAL A 169 7.77 5.46 -12.29
N ASP A 170 8.17 4.43 -13.04
CA ASP A 170 8.40 3.06 -12.55
C ASP A 170 7.16 2.36 -11.98
N THR A 171 5.98 2.79 -12.39
CA THR A 171 4.70 2.17 -12.02
C THR A 171 4.20 1.23 -13.12
N LEU A 172 3.24 0.36 -12.79
CA LEU A 172 2.60 -0.49 -13.80
C LEU A 172 1.96 0.34 -14.93
N PRO A 173 1.21 1.42 -14.63
CA PRO A 173 0.72 2.30 -15.68
C PRO A 173 1.81 2.84 -16.60
N ASP A 174 2.92 3.29 -16.03
CA ASP A 174 4.07 3.76 -16.82
C ASP A 174 4.58 2.66 -17.76
N LEU A 175 4.84 1.49 -17.21
CA LEU A 175 5.36 0.36 -17.99
C LEU A 175 4.44 0.01 -19.16
N HIS A 176 3.13 -0.09 -18.91
CA HIS A 176 2.16 -0.49 -19.94
C HIS A 176 1.94 0.61 -20.97
N LEU A 177 1.79 1.86 -20.55
CA LEU A 177 1.54 2.96 -21.47
C LEU A 177 2.77 3.30 -22.30
N SER A 178 3.94 3.33 -21.70
CA SER A 178 5.19 3.61 -22.42
C SER A 178 5.51 2.52 -23.45
N GLY A 179 5.17 1.27 -23.17
CA GLY A 179 5.37 0.14 -24.06
C GLY A 179 4.23 -0.14 -25.04
N PHE A 180 3.09 0.54 -24.92
CA PHE A 180 1.91 0.28 -25.73
C PHE A 180 2.21 0.39 -27.23
N ALA A 181 1.79 -0.62 -28.01
CA ALA A 181 1.95 -0.67 -29.45
C ALA A 181 3.37 -0.31 -29.91
N ARG A 182 4.38 -0.86 -29.24
CA ARG A 182 5.81 -0.62 -29.50
C ARG A 182 6.24 0.84 -29.35
N GLY A 183 5.64 1.55 -28.38
CA GLY A 183 5.98 2.94 -28.09
C GLY A 183 5.20 3.96 -28.92
N LEU A 184 4.10 3.57 -29.55
CA LEU A 184 3.25 4.46 -30.38
C LEU A 184 2.86 5.74 -29.63
N ILE A 185 2.54 5.65 -28.33
CA ILE A 185 2.06 6.78 -27.53
C ILE A 185 3.11 7.34 -26.60
N GLN A 186 4.31 6.79 -26.59
CA GLN A 186 5.36 7.09 -25.60
C GLN A 186 5.67 8.59 -25.47
N LYS A 187 5.69 9.34 -26.56
CA LYS A 187 5.99 10.77 -26.56
C LYS A 187 4.97 11.60 -25.75
N ASN A 188 3.75 11.11 -25.62
CA ASN A 188 2.65 11.78 -24.90
C ASN A 188 2.44 11.23 -23.48
N VAL A 189 3.22 10.23 -23.06
CA VAL A 189 3.26 9.75 -21.68
C VAL A 189 4.18 10.68 -20.90
N LYS A 190 3.60 11.46 -19.99
CA LYS A 190 4.33 12.43 -19.15
C LYS A 190 4.66 11.78 -17.83
N HIS A 191 5.94 11.75 -17.49
CA HIS A 191 6.48 11.07 -16.32
C HIS A 191 6.66 12.04 -15.15
N TYR A 192 6.15 11.64 -14.00
CA TYR A 192 6.24 12.38 -12.75
C TYR A 192 6.92 11.56 -11.68
N THR A 193 7.76 12.18 -10.86
CA THR A 193 8.40 11.52 -9.72
C THR A 193 7.44 11.41 -8.54
N LYS A 194 6.45 12.30 -8.46
CA LYS A 194 5.40 12.29 -7.43
C LYS A 194 4.03 12.34 -8.08
N PHE A 195 3.17 11.42 -7.67
CA PHE A 195 1.82 11.32 -8.22
C PHE A 195 0.99 12.60 -7.97
N GLN A 196 1.19 13.27 -6.83
CA GLN A 196 0.51 14.52 -6.54
C GLN A 196 0.79 15.62 -7.57
N GLU A 197 1.99 15.67 -8.12
CA GLU A 197 2.34 16.62 -9.18
C GLU A 197 1.58 16.33 -10.47
N ALA A 198 1.45 15.02 -10.80
CA ALA A 198 0.64 14.60 -11.95
C ALA A 198 -0.84 14.98 -11.77
N ILE A 199 -1.39 14.75 -10.58
CA ILE A 199 -2.76 15.16 -10.23
C ILE A 199 -2.94 16.68 -10.39
N ASN A 200 -2.00 17.46 -9.91
CA ASN A 200 -2.06 18.92 -10.01
C ASN A 200 -2.09 19.38 -11.48
N ASP A 201 -1.22 18.83 -12.30
CA ASP A 201 -1.17 19.15 -13.74
C ASP A 201 -2.45 18.68 -14.45
N PHE A 202 -2.99 17.53 -14.07
CA PHE A 202 -4.27 17.05 -14.60
C PHE A 202 -5.43 17.98 -14.25
N LYS A 203 -5.55 18.38 -12.99
CA LYS A 203 -6.59 19.30 -12.51
C LYS A 203 -6.48 20.69 -13.15
N ASN A 204 -5.28 21.13 -13.47
CA ASN A 204 -5.01 22.41 -14.10
C ASN A 204 -5.06 22.38 -15.64
N GLY A 205 -5.38 21.23 -16.22
CA GLY A 205 -5.50 21.10 -17.68
C GLY A 205 -4.18 21.06 -18.44
N LYS A 206 -3.06 20.87 -17.75
CA LYS A 206 -1.73 20.76 -18.40
C LYS A 206 -1.51 19.39 -19.06
N ILE A 207 -2.20 18.37 -18.59
CA ILE A 207 -2.28 17.05 -19.20
C ILE A 207 -3.75 16.65 -19.34
N ASP A 208 -4.06 15.81 -20.33
CA ASP A 208 -5.45 15.48 -20.68
C ASP A 208 -6.01 14.30 -19.89
N ALA A 209 -5.14 13.43 -19.41
CA ALA A 209 -5.48 12.22 -18.68
C ALA A 209 -4.43 11.90 -17.63
N ILE A 210 -4.79 11.04 -16.70
CA ILE A 210 -3.91 10.52 -15.67
C ILE A 210 -4.16 9.03 -15.49
N ALA A 211 -3.11 8.25 -15.32
CA ALA A 211 -3.19 6.83 -14.99
C ALA A 211 -2.54 6.56 -13.63
N GLY A 212 -3.23 5.80 -12.80
CA GLY A 212 -2.78 5.47 -11.45
C GLY A 212 -3.81 4.63 -10.70
N LEU A 213 -3.61 4.44 -9.42
CA LEU A 213 -4.52 3.68 -8.58
C LEU A 213 -5.88 4.38 -8.46
N LYS A 214 -6.94 3.59 -8.64
CA LYS A 214 -8.32 4.09 -8.63
C LYS A 214 -8.65 4.87 -7.37
N SER A 215 -8.36 4.34 -6.20
CA SER A 215 -8.69 5.02 -4.94
C SER A 215 -7.90 6.30 -4.73
N GLN A 216 -6.61 6.33 -5.14
CA GLN A 216 -5.84 7.57 -5.10
C GLN A 216 -6.43 8.64 -6.02
N ILE A 217 -6.76 8.26 -7.25
CA ILE A 217 -7.36 9.19 -8.22
C ILE A 217 -8.68 9.71 -7.68
N GLU A 218 -9.59 8.83 -7.27
CA GLU A 218 -10.91 9.22 -6.74
C GLU A 218 -10.79 10.21 -5.58
N TYR A 219 -9.86 9.96 -4.66
CA TYR A 219 -9.64 10.82 -3.51
C TYR A 219 -9.03 12.16 -3.91
N LEU A 220 -7.97 12.16 -4.70
CA LEU A 220 -7.20 13.36 -5.02
C LEU A 220 -7.91 14.31 -5.99
N ILE A 221 -8.82 13.81 -6.84
CA ILE A 221 -9.64 14.67 -7.71
C ILE A 221 -11.04 14.94 -7.12
N ASP A 222 -11.31 14.45 -5.90
CA ASP A 222 -12.63 14.53 -5.29
C ASP A 222 -13.73 14.02 -6.24
N TYR A 223 -13.52 12.81 -6.76
CA TYR A 223 -14.39 12.24 -7.78
C TYR A 223 -15.85 12.15 -7.32
N LYS A 224 -16.09 11.86 -6.03
CA LYS A 224 -17.43 11.78 -5.46
C LYS A 224 -18.28 13.02 -5.76
N ASN A 225 -17.68 14.20 -5.72
CA ASN A 225 -18.32 15.48 -5.96
C ASN A 225 -18.12 16.02 -7.39
N ASN A 226 -17.43 15.30 -8.26
CA ASN A 226 -17.07 15.74 -9.61
C ASN A 226 -17.30 14.66 -10.68
N LYS A 227 -18.29 13.78 -10.46
CA LYS A 227 -18.60 12.68 -11.38
C LYS A 227 -19.03 13.14 -12.78
N ASP A 228 -19.61 14.30 -12.87
CA ASP A 228 -20.04 14.90 -14.13
C ASP A 228 -18.85 15.51 -14.90
N LYS A 229 -17.78 15.88 -14.22
CA LYS A 229 -16.56 16.46 -14.83
C LYS A 229 -15.59 15.41 -15.34
N TYR A 230 -15.46 14.29 -14.64
CA TYR A 230 -14.43 13.29 -14.93
C TYR A 230 -15.02 11.98 -15.41
N TYR A 231 -14.30 11.36 -16.34
CA TYR A 231 -14.50 9.99 -16.77
C TYR A 231 -13.42 9.10 -16.18
N LEU A 232 -13.81 7.96 -15.62
CA LEU A 232 -12.91 6.93 -15.15
C LEU A 232 -13.11 5.66 -15.97
N THR A 233 -12.01 5.04 -16.43
CA THR A 233 -12.10 3.73 -17.08
C THR A 233 -12.56 2.68 -16.07
N GLN A 234 -13.30 1.67 -16.52
CA GLN A 234 -13.67 0.54 -15.68
C GLN A 234 -12.56 -0.53 -15.68
N ASP A 235 -12.19 -0.97 -16.86
CA ASP A 235 -11.15 -1.98 -17.08
C ASP A 235 -10.24 -1.57 -18.21
N ILE A 236 -8.99 -2.04 -18.14
CA ILE A 236 -8.04 -1.88 -19.23
C ILE A 236 -7.89 -3.24 -19.91
N PRO A 237 -8.38 -3.38 -21.15
CA PRO A 237 -8.39 -4.66 -21.84
C PRO A 237 -7.01 -5.30 -21.93
N GLN A 238 -6.93 -6.63 -21.76
CA GLN A 238 -5.74 -7.47 -21.94
C GLN A 238 -4.59 -7.20 -20.94
N ILE A 239 -4.85 -6.42 -19.88
CA ILE A 239 -3.84 -6.11 -18.87
C ILE A 239 -4.37 -6.51 -17.50
N LYS A 240 -3.54 -7.23 -16.71
CA LYS A 240 -3.82 -7.44 -15.30
C LYS A 240 -3.67 -6.11 -14.56
N SER A 241 -4.79 -5.48 -14.26
CA SER A 241 -4.83 -4.17 -13.62
C SER A 241 -5.41 -4.18 -12.22
N GLN A 242 -5.79 -5.35 -11.70
CA GLN A 242 -6.47 -5.52 -10.41
C GLN A 242 -5.84 -6.65 -9.59
N TRP A 243 -5.70 -6.43 -8.28
CA TRP A 243 -5.19 -7.40 -7.32
C TRP A 243 -5.69 -7.11 -5.91
N ASP A 244 -5.75 -8.17 -5.08
CA ASP A 244 -6.11 -8.04 -3.68
C ASP A 244 -4.94 -7.53 -2.85
N LEU A 245 -5.26 -6.79 -1.79
CA LEU A 245 -4.31 -6.31 -0.80
C LEU A 245 -4.64 -6.87 0.58
N ALA A 246 -3.61 -7.25 1.30
CA ALA A 246 -3.69 -7.93 2.57
C ALA A 246 -2.64 -7.40 3.56
N THR A 247 -2.48 -8.09 4.67
CA THR A 247 -1.49 -7.78 5.70
C THR A 247 -0.37 -8.82 5.73
N ALA A 248 0.81 -8.41 6.14
CA ALA A 248 1.95 -9.30 6.36
C ALA A 248 2.40 -9.25 7.81
N VAL A 249 2.68 -10.42 8.36
CA VAL A 249 3.22 -10.64 9.71
C VAL A 249 4.39 -11.59 9.60
N SER A 250 5.37 -11.53 10.49
CA SER A 250 6.45 -12.52 10.53
C SER A 250 5.89 -13.94 10.60
N SER A 251 6.42 -14.85 9.79
CA SER A 251 5.99 -16.25 9.77
C SER A 251 6.22 -16.99 11.09
N ASN A 252 7.05 -16.46 11.97
CA ASN A 252 7.25 -17.01 13.32
C ASN A 252 6.05 -16.76 14.25
N TYR A 253 5.17 -15.81 13.91
CA TYR A 253 4.04 -15.38 14.76
C TYR A 253 2.72 -15.44 14.01
N ARG A 254 2.39 -16.63 13.54
CA ARG A 254 1.17 -16.90 12.76
C ARG A 254 -0.12 -16.62 13.52
N ASP A 255 -0.09 -16.70 14.85
CA ASP A 255 -1.23 -16.40 15.70
C ASP A 255 -1.73 -14.97 15.49
N LEU A 256 -0.84 -13.99 15.38
CA LEU A 256 -1.19 -12.61 15.05
C LEU A 256 -1.81 -12.52 13.65
N SER A 257 -1.25 -13.22 12.68
CA SER A 257 -1.78 -13.24 11.32
C SER A 257 -3.21 -13.81 11.26
N TYR A 258 -3.46 -14.92 11.95
CA TYR A 258 -4.81 -15.51 12.05
C TYR A 258 -5.79 -14.60 12.76
N HIS A 259 -5.36 -13.94 13.83
CA HIS A 259 -6.19 -12.98 14.55
C HIS A 259 -6.61 -11.82 13.63
N ILE A 260 -5.67 -11.23 12.90
CA ILE A 260 -5.94 -10.15 11.96
C ILE A 260 -6.85 -10.61 10.82
N ASP A 261 -6.61 -11.79 10.27
CA ASP A 261 -7.44 -12.37 9.22
C ASP A 261 -8.90 -12.51 9.66
N GLY A 262 -9.14 -13.03 10.86
CA GLY A 262 -10.48 -13.13 11.44
C GLY A 262 -11.15 -11.79 11.69
N LEU A 263 -10.38 -10.80 12.16
CA LEU A 263 -10.88 -9.44 12.40
C LEU A 263 -11.30 -8.77 11.08
N ILE A 264 -10.47 -8.89 10.05
CA ILE A 264 -10.75 -8.33 8.73
C ILE A 264 -11.97 -9.01 8.10
N ASP A 265 -12.06 -10.33 8.19
CA ASP A 265 -13.22 -11.06 7.69
C ASP A 265 -14.54 -10.61 8.35
N THR A 266 -14.52 -10.42 9.65
CA THR A 266 -15.68 -9.89 10.39
C THR A 266 -16.01 -8.47 9.96
N ALA A 267 -15.02 -7.60 9.86
CA ALA A 267 -15.21 -6.21 9.42
C ALA A 267 -15.72 -6.12 7.96
N TYR A 268 -15.28 -7.03 7.11
CA TYR A 268 -15.79 -7.17 5.75
C TYR A 268 -17.29 -7.56 5.76
N LYS A 269 -17.65 -8.60 6.50
CA LYS A 269 -19.02 -9.12 6.57
C LYS A 269 -20.01 -8.09 7.17
N ASN A 270 -19.54 -7.27 8.10
CA ASN A 270 -20.33 -6.23 8.74
C ASN A 270 -20.36 -4.90 7.96
N ASN A 271 -19.78 -4.84 6.77
CA ASN A 271 -19.62 -3.63 5.96
C ASN A 271 -18.79 -2.50 6.62
N GLU A 272 -18.05 -2.79 7.66
CA GLU A 272 -17.20 -1.80 8.33
C GLU A 272 -16.07 -1.31 7.44
N ILE A 273 -15.48 -2.20 6.65
CA ILE A 273 -14.41 -1.81 5.69
C ILE A 273 -14.99 -0.92 4.61
N LYS A 274 -16.15 -1.30 4.05
CA LYS A 274 -16.85 -0.48 3.06
C LYS A 274 -17.15 0.93 3.59
N GLU A 275 -17.60 1.04 4.82
CA GLU A 275 -17.88 2.32 5.47
C GLU A 275 -16.62 3.18 5.61
N ILE A 276 -15.47 2.58 5.96
CA ILE A 276 -14.19 3.30 6.02
C ILE A 276 -13.84 3.90 4.65
N PHE A 277 -13.95 3.14 3.58
CA PHE A 277 -13.70 3.63 2.22
C PHE A 277 -14.66 4.77 1.84
N GLU A 278 -15.94 4.61 2.11
CA GLU A 278 -16.95 5.63 1.84
C GLU A 278 -16.70 6.93 2.60
N ASN A 279 -16.21 6.86 3.83
CA ASN A 279 -15.83 8.03 4.62
C ASN A 279 -14.67 8.83 4.00
N PHE A 280 -13.84 8.19 3.19
CA PHE A 280 -12.81 8.86 2.40
C PHE A 280 -13.28 9.25 0.99
N GLY A 281 -14.55 9.02 0.66
CA GLY A 281 -15.11 9.38 -0.64
C GLY A 281 -14.65 8.48 -1.79
N VAL A 282 -14.20 7.27 -1.49
CA VAL A 282 -13.71 6.31 -2.49
C VAL A 282 -14.57 5.06 -2.51
N GLU A 283 -14.68 4.44 -3.68
CA GLU A 283 -15.42 3.19 -3.85
C GLU A 283 -14.65 2.01 -3.27
N TYR A 284 -15.34 1.21 -2.47
CA TYR A 284 -14.80 -0.05 -1.97
C TYR A 284 -14.98 -1.15 -3.01
N ILE A 285 -13.87 -1.79 -3.37
CA ILE A 285 -13.89 -3.00 -4.18
C ILE A 285 -13.48 -4.16 -3.26
N ALA A 286 -14.41 -5.09 -3.06
CA ALA A 286 -14.18 -6.27 -2.23
C ALA A 286 -13.06 -7.14 -2.82
N PRO A 287 -12.28 -7.83 -1.98
CA PRO A 287 -11.28 -8.77 -2.46
C PRO A 287 -11.86 -9.82 -3.40
N ILE A 288 -11.15 -10.10 -4.48
CA ILE A 288 -11.52 -11.14 -5.45
C ILE A 288 -11.65 -12.49 -4.72
N SER A 289 -10.75 -12.77 -3.80
CA SER A 289 -10.75 -13.99 -2.99
C SER A 289 -11.99 -14.19 -2.10
N LYS A 290 -12.77 -13.13 -1.86
CA LYS A 290 -14.01 -13.18 -1.07
C LYS A 290 -15.29 -13.22 -1.90
N THR A 291 -15.18 -13.05 -3.20
CA THR A 291 -16.33 -12.96 -4.13
C THR A 291 -16.42 -14.16 -5.08
N GLN A 292 -15.49 -15.12 -4.98
CA GLN A 292 -15.49 -16.38 -5.76
C GLN A 292 -16.15 -17.51 -5.01
#